data_e7c80a5246501971446447b27a2cdc41
#
_entry.id   e7c80a5246501971446447b27a2cdc41
#
_cell.length_a   1.000
_cell.length_b   1.000
_cell.length_c   1.000
_cell.angle_alpha   90.00
_cell.angle_beta   90.00
_cell.angle_gamma   90.00
#
_symmetry.space_group_name_H-M   'P 1'
#
loop_
_entity.id
_entity.type
_entity.pdbx_description
1 polymer ?
#
loop_
_entity_poly.entity_id
_entity_poly.type
_entity_poly.pdbx_seq_one_letter_code
_entity_poly.pdbx_strand_id
1 'polypeptide(L)'
;MNWITKALSFGEKIKKNLKKKFPTKKEQLETPWISCCKGPVLRSTIFNSETLNTCPDCSKHYPFTPKERFAHFYSKGNYEIIDTPKPNDNPLDFPGYEEKLARGRKVTGHHCAVMVAQGIRDGIKITSFAIDSRFSGGSINAAAGEAIVYAFQKGIDDATPVIGWCEGGGQALQQNLIALHYMSKTVLAAATFKKSGMPYINVYTNKCYGGITASFAGPSIAEITFAEPSLVGFAGKAIVANQTRETLPENFQSSQRLLETGMCDGVYHRKDINEKISNILNILLKKDSGVNSEQSNETSEINIQTREAS
;
A
#
# COMPACT_ATOMS: atom_id res chain seq x y z
N MET A 1 -2.39 30.80 47.42
CA MET A 1 -2.51 30.02 46.15
C MET A 1 -1.57 30.68 45.14
N ASN A 2 -0.54 29.98 44.68
CA ASN A 2 0.53 30.54 43.84
C ASN A 2 0.00 30.86 42.43
N TRP A 3 0.52 31.88 41.76
CA TRP A 3 0.11 32.30 40.41
C TRP A 3 0.26 31.18 39.37
N ILE A 4 1.22 30.25 39.56
CA ILE A 4 1.41 29.07 38.74
C ILE A 4 0.21 28.12 38.78
N THR A 5 -0.37 27.89 39.99
CA THR A 5 -1.57 27.05 40.14
C THR A 5 -2.81 27.70 39.53
N LYS A 6 -2.89 29.04 39.54
CA LYS A 6 -3.96 29.78 38.82
C LYS A 6 -3.79 29.68 37.30
N ALA A 7 -2.58 29.78 36.78
CA ALA A 7 -2.31 29.66 35.36
C ALA A 7 -2.59 28.24 34.82
N LEU A 8 -2.23 27.19 35.59
CA LEU A 8 -2.54 25.80 35.24
C LEU A 8 -4.04 25.52 35.23
N SER A 9 -4.78 26.00 36.25
CA SER A 9 -6.25 25.86 36.32
C SER A 9 -6.99 26.64 35.22
N PHE A 10 -6.43 27.78 34.77
CA PHE A 10 -6.96 28.55 33.65
C PHE A 10 -6.67 27.84 32.31
N GLY A 11 -5.47 27.27 32.13
CA GLY A 11 -5.12 26.44 30.97
C GLY A 11 -6.01 25.19 30.85
N GLU A 12 -6.33 24.53 31.97
CA GLU A 12 -7.27 23.40 31.99
C GLU A 12 -8.71 23.79 31.63
N LYS A 13 -9.17 24.94 32.10
CA LYS A 13 -10.50 25.48 31.73
C LYS A 13 -10.59 25.83 30.25
N ILE A 14 -9.54 26.45 29.70
CA ILE A 14 -9.47 26.73 28.27
C ILE A 14 -9.47 25.41 27.47
N LYS A 15 -8.67 24.42 27.88
CA LYS A 15 -8.61 23.11 27.24
C LYS A 15 -9.94 22.34 27.27
N LYS A 16 -10.68 22.49 28.38
CA LYS A 16 -12.03 21.90 28.56
C LYS A 16 -13.09 22.61 27.70
N ASN A 17 -12.99 23.93 27.56
CA ASN A 17 -13.87 24.73 26.72
C ASN A 17 -13.59 24.56 25.21
N LEU A 18 -12.31 24.41 24.83
CA LEU A 18 -11.93 24.08 23.48
C LEU A 18 -12.41 22.67 23.07
N LYS A 19 -12.33 21.68 23.98
CA LYS A 19 -12.90 20.34 23.74
C LYS A 19 -14.42 20.36 23.55
N LYS A 20 -15.15 21.28 24.19
CA LYS A 20 -16.59 21.45 23.98
C LYS A 20 -16.93 22.13 22.63
N LYS A 21 -16.07 23.00 22.13
CA LYS A 21 -16.26 23.68 20.81
C LYS A 21 -15.80 22.88 19.61
N PHE A 22 -14.85 21.98 19.80
CA PHE A 22 -14.32 21.14 18.72
C PHE A 22 -14.43 19.67 19.16
N PRO A 23 -15.35 18.90 18.58
CA PRO A 23 -15.52 17.49 18.91
C PRO A 23 -14.21 16.74 18.66
N THR A 24 -13.91 15.78 19.54
CA THR A 24 -12.72 14.96 19.40
C THR A 24 -12.84 14.11 18.13
N LYS A 25 -11.71 13.70 17.57
CA LYS A 25 -11.68 12.84 16.37
C LYS A 25 -12.52 11.56 16.53
N LYS A 26 -12.73 11.09 17.78
CA LYS A 26 -13.57 9.95 18.12
C LYS A 26 -15.07 10.30 18.00
N GLU A 27 -15.47 11.48 18.47
CA GLU A 27 -16.86 11.99 18.36
C GLU A 27 -17.22 12.30 16.89
N GLN A 28 -16.24 12.74 16.07
CA GLN A 28 -16.43 12.94 14.64
C GLN A 28 -16.62 11.62 13.86
N LEU A 29 -16.08 10.49 14.36
CA LEU A 29 -16.30 9.17 13.78
C LEU A 29 -17.69 8.60 14.09
N GLU A 30 -18.37 9.10 15.12
CA GLU A 30 -19.73 8.69 15.51
C GLU A 30 -20.83 9.51 14.83
N THR A 31 -20.48 10.60 14.12
CA THR A 31 -21.48 11.35 13.37
C THR A 31 -21.89 10.56 12.12
N PRO A 32 -23.21 10.46 11.83
CA PRO A 32 -23.69 9.75 10.65
C PRO A 32 -23.33 10.46 9.33
N TRP A 33 -22.82 11.68 9.42
CA TRP A 33 -22.48 12.52 8.27
C TRP A 33 -20.99 12.69 8.09
N ILE A 34 -20.54 12.74 6.84
CA ILE A 34 -19.16 13.09 6.47
C ILE A 34 -19.17 14.22 5.43
N SER A 35 -18.26 15.18 5.58
CA SER A 35 -18.11 16.24 4.58
C SER A 35 -17.41 15.71 3.34
N CYS A 36 -18.04 15.92 2.19
CA CYS A 36 -17.49 15.61 0.87
C CYS A 36 -17.47 16.87 0.00
N CYS A 37 -17.00 16.78 -1.25
CA CYS A 37 -16.88 17.92 -2.18
C CYS A 37 -18.20 18.64 -2.47
N LYS A 38 -19.34 17.93 -2.41
CA LYS A 38 -20.69 18.47 -2.64
C LYS A 38 -21.46 18.75 -1.33
N GLY A 39 -20.77 18.75 -0.19
CA GLY A 39 -21.40 19.00 1.12
C GLY A 39 -21.48 17.75 2.00
N PRO A 40 -22.32 17.76 3.06
CA PRO A 40 -22.46 16.63 3.96
C PRO A 40 -23.19 15.46 3.28
N VAL A 41 -22.61 14.25 3.38
CA VAL A 41 -23.14 13.00 2.86
C VAL A 41 -23.26 11.99 3.99
N LEU A 42 -24.26 11.12 3.98
CA LEU A 42 -24.37 10.03 4.97
C LEU A 42 -23.20 9.07 4.83
N ARG A 43 -22.60 8.67 5.94
CA ARG A 43 -21.50 7.71 5.96
C ARG A 43 -21.91 6.36 5.33
N SER A 44 -23.13 5.90 5.58
CA SER A 44 -23.67 4.65 5.02
C SER A 44 -23.74 4.66 3.49
N THR A 45 -23.88 5.82 2.87
CA THR A 45 -23.88 5.94 1.40
C THR A 45 -22.48 5.74 0.80
N ILE A 46 -21.43 6.04 1.58
CA ILE A 46 -20.04 5.94 1.13
C ILE A 46 -19.40 4.63 1.59
N PHE A 47 -19.59 4.26 2.86
CA PHE A 47 -18.90 3.12 3.48
C PHE A 47 -19.79 1.87 3.44
N ASN A 48 -19.85 1.24 2.28
CA ASN A 48 -20.56 -0.02 2.07
C ASN A 48 -19.87 -0.87 0.97
N SER A 49 -20.32 -2.10 0.81
CA SER A 49 -19.73 -3.06 -0.14
C SER A 49 -19.96 -2.70 -1.61
N GLU A 50 -21.00 -1.93 -1.94
CA GLU A 50 -21.32 -1.56 -3.32
C GLU A 50 -20.46 -0.40 -3.81
N THR A 51 -20.24 0.58 -2.94
CA THR A 51 -19.43 1.76 -3.24
C THR A 51 -17.94 1.54 -3.00
N LEU A 52 -17.55 0.51 -2.26
CA LEU A 52 -16.17 0.22 -1.90
C LEU A 52 -15.47 1.41 -1.23
N ASN A 53 -16.17 2.08 -0.31
CA ASN A 53 -15.71 3.30 0.36
C ASN A 53 -15.35 4.44 -0.62
N THR A 54 -16.12 4.58 -1.71
CA THR A 54 -16.01 5.72 -2.64
C THR A 54 -17.29 6.55 -2.66
N CYS A 55 -17.14 7.86 -2.84
CA CYS A 55 -18.31 8.73 -2.96
C CYS A 55 -19.00 8.52 -4.31
N PRO A 56 -20.30 8.21 -4.36
CA PRO A 56 -21.00 8.01 -5.62
C PRO A 56 -21.11 9.29 -6.47
N ASP A 57 -21.09 10.48 -5.84
CA ASP A 57 -21.27 11.75 -6.54
C ASP A 57 -19.98 12.31 -7.16
N CYS A 58 -18.83 12.12 -6.50
CA CYS A 58 -17.57 12.74 -6.94
C CYS A 58 -16.43 11.74 -7.09
N SER A 59 -16.69 10.46 -6.90
CA SER A 59 -15.71 9.38 -7.02
C SER A 59 -14.49 9.55 -6.07
N LYS A 60 -14.62 10.35 -5.00
CA LYS A 60 -13.57 10.49 -4.00
C LYS A 60 -13.39 9.17 -3.27
N HIS A 61 -12.16 8.66 -3.25
CA HIS A 61 -11.79 7.47 -2.51
C HIS A 61 -11.55 7.79 -1.03
N TYR A 62 -12.15 7.00 -0.16
CA TYR A 62 -11.93 7.03 1.28
C TYR A 62 -11.06 5.84 1.71
N PRO A 63 -10.50 5.84 2.93
CA PRO A 63 -9.69 4.75 3.42
C PRO A 63 -10.38 3.40 3.25
N PHE A 64 -9.62 2.41 2.78
CA PHE A 64 -10.07 1.05 2.53
C PHE A 64 -9.08 0.11 3.21
N THR A 65 -9.54 -0.63 4.20
CA THR A 65 -8.66 -1.42 5.04
C THR A 65 -8.06 -2.61 4.30
N PRO A 66 -6.91 -3.17 4.74
CA PRO A 66 -6.35 -4.38 4.14
C PRO A 66 -7.35 -5.54 4.05
N LYS A 67 -8.17 -5.76 5.09
CA LYS A 67 -9.20 -6.82 5.08
C LYS A 67 -10.28 -6.57 4.03
N GLU A 68 -10.80 -5.34 3.94
CA GLU A 68 -11.76 -4.97 2.89
C GLU A 68 -11.13 -5.12 1.50
N ARG A 69 -9.86 -4.74 1.35
CA ARG A 69 -9.10 -4.87 0.11
C ARG A 69 -8.96 -6.32 -0.33
N PHE A 70 -8.52 -7.19 0.55
CA PHE A 70 -8.37 -8.61 0.25
C PHE A 70 -9.73 -9.29 -0.02
N ALA A 71 -10.77 -8.95 0.76
CA ALA A 71 -12.11 -9.46 0.52
C ALA A 71 -12.68 -9.03 -0.85
N HIS A 72 -12.33 -7.82 -1.31
CA HIS A 72 -12.71 -7.33 -2.63
C HIS A 72 -11.83 -7.88 -3.75
N PHE A 73 -10.54 -8.10 -3.48
CA PHE A 73 -9.59 -8.55 -4.49
C PHE A 73 -9.70 -10.04 -4.76
N TYR A 74 -9.71 -10.89 -3.75
CA TYR A 74 -9.76 -12.34 -3.91
C TYR A 74 -11.17 -12.85 -4.17
N SER A 75 -11.27 -13.85 -5.03
CA SER A 75 -12.55 -14.43 -5.45
C SER A 75 -13.30 -15.03 -4.27
N LYS A 76 -14.53 -14.57 -4.02
CA LYS A 76 -15.43 -15.09 -2.97
C LYS A 76 -14.80 -15.15 -1.58
N GLY A 77 -13.83 -14.28 -1.26
CA GLY A 77 -13.13 -14.33 0.02
C GLY A 77 -12.21 -15.54 0.20
N ASN A 78 -11.82 -16.20 -0.88
CA ASN A 78 -10.90 -17.34 -0.85
C ASN A 78 -9.45 -16.86 -0.67
N TYR A 79 -9.11 -16.45 0.53
CA TYR A 79 -7.76 -16.04 0.95
C TYR A 79 -7.52 -16.34 2.42
N GLU A 80 -6.27 -16.47 2.77
CA GLU A 80 -5.80 -16.58 4.15
C GLU A 80 -4.86 -15.43 4.49
N ILE A 81 -4.90 -14.97 5.74
CA ILE A 81 -3.94 -14.01 6.28
C ILE A 81 -2.71 -14.79 6.72
N ILE A 82 -1.56 -14.34 6.24
CA ILE A 82 -0.27 -14.95 6.54
C ILE A 82 0.34 -14.28 7.78
N ASP A 83 0.71 -15.09 8.77
CA ASP A 83 1.48 -14.58 9.91
C ASP A 83 2.91 -14.25 9.45
N THR A 84 3.41 -13.10 9.87
CA THR A 84 4.69 -12.55 9.42
C THR A 84 5.66 -12.41 10.58
N PRO A 85 6.99 -12.35 10.33
CA PRO A 85 7.99 -12.18 11.38
C PRO A 85 7.72 -10.95 12.26
N LYS A 86 7.93 -11.10 13.57
CA LYS A 86 7.68 -10.08 14.58
C LYS A 86 8.98 -9.72 15.31
N PRO A 87 9.84 -8.91 14.68
CA PRO A 87 11.06 -8.44 15.35
C PRO A 87 10.75 -7.56 16.55
N ASN A 88 11.78 -7.21 17.34
CA ASN A 88 11.61 -6.29 18.46
C ASN A 88 10.93 -4.99 18.01
N ASP A 89 9.85 -4.64 18.67
CA ASP A 89 9.01 -3.50 18.33
C ASP A 89 9.67 -2.14 18.61
N ASN A 90 10.44 -2.06 19.71
CA ASN A 90 11.09 -0.82 20.15
C ASN A 90 12.60 -1.05 20.48
N PRO A 91 13.40 -1.40 19.47
CA PRO A 91 14.79 -1.80 19.68
C PRO A 91 15.71 -0.67 20.17
N LEU A 92 15.26 0.57 20.15
CA LEU A 92 15.99 1.76 20.57
C LEU A 92 15.42 2.40 21.85
N ASP A 93 14.48 1.73 22.52
CA ASP A 93 13.76 2.24 23.70
C ASP A 93 13.26 3.68 23.53
N PHE A 94 12.72 3.98 22.31
CA PHE A 94 12.26 5.33 21.99
C PHE A 94 11.06 5.70 22.86
N PRO A 95 11.13 6.83 23.61
CA PRO A 95 10.07 7.23 24.54
C PRO A 95 8.68 7.36 23.88
N GLY A 96 7.67 6.73 24.47
CA GLY A 96 6.27 6.79 24.00
C GLY A 96 5.98 6.01 22.72
N TYR A 97 6.95 5.24 22.20
CA TYR A 97 6.73 4.47 20.97
C TYR A 97 5.86 3.24 21.20
N GLU A 98 6.03 2.56 22.35
CA GLU A 98 5.19 1.40 22.69
C GLU A 98 3.71 1.77 22.79
N GLU A 99 3.37 2.90 23.40
CA GLU A 99 1.99 3.38 23.47
C GLU A 99 1.45 3.76 22.08
N LYS A 100 2.31 4.28 21.20
CA LYS A 100 1.95 4.56 19.80
C LYS A 100 1.61 3.26 19.07
N LEU A 101 2.43 2.22 19.21
CA LEU A 101 2.19 0.89 18.63
C LEU A 101 0.94 0.24 19.20
N ALA A 102 0.76 0.27 20.54
CA ALA A 102 -0.43 -0.25 21.20
C ALA A 102 -1.73 0.42 20.70
N ARG A 103 -1.71 1.74 20.46
CA ARG A 103 -2.84 2.45 19.84
C ARG A 103 -3.10 1.99 18.41
N GLY A 104 -2.05 1.81 17.61
CA GLY A 104 -2.15 1.27 16.26
C GLY A 104 -2.80 -0.11 16.25
N ARG A 105 -2.32 -1.03 17.08
CA ARG A 105 -2.87 -2.38 17.26
C ARG A 105 -4.34 -2.35 17.71
N LYS A 106 -4.68 -1.49 18.66
CA LYS A 106 -6.07 -1.34 19.12
C LYS A 106 -7.02 -0.87 18.01
N VAL A 107 -6.57 0.01 17.13
CA VAL A 107 -7.38 0.57 16.03
C VAL A 107 -7.53 -0.42 14.88
N THR A 108 -6.48 -1.16 14.56
CA THR A 108 -6.43 -1.98 13.33
C THR A 108 -6.64 -3.47 13.60
N GLY A 109 -6.31 -3.95 14.79
CA GLY A 109 -6.25 -5.37 15.12
C GLY A 109 -5.03 -6.09 14.53
N HIS A 110 -4.03 -5.32 14.01
CA HIS A 110 -2.83 -5.86 13.38
C HIS A 110 -1.59 -5.61 14.23
N HIS A 111 -0.55 -6.43 14.06
CA HIS A 111 0.71 -6.27 14.78
C HIS A 111 1.49 -5.03 14.30
N CYS A 112 1.51 -4.78 13.00
CA CYS A 112 2.17 -3.64 12.34
C CYS A 112 1.28 -3.03 11.26
N ALA A 113 1.81 -2.07 10.50
CA ALA A 113 1.07 -1.40 9.43
C ALA A 113 0.81 -2.29 8.19
N VAL A 114 1.53 -3.40 8.03
CA VAL A 114 1.44 -4.27 6.85
C VAL A 114 0.73 -5.57 7.19
N MET A 115 -0.22 -5.94 6.34
CA MET A 115 -0.87 -7.25 6.36
C MET A 115 -0.51 -8.00 5.09
N VAL A 116 -0.20 -9.29 5.21
CA VAL A 116 0.07 -10.18 4.09
C VAL A 116 -1.05 -11.20 3.98
N ALA A 117 -1.47 -11.48 2.77
CA ALA A 117 -2.46 -12.51 2.47
C ALA A 117 -2.08 -13.29 1.22
N GLN A 118 -2.55 -14.51 1.13
CA GLN A 118 -2.45 -15.33 -0.05
C GLN A 118 -3.83 -15.92 -0.39
N GLY A 119 -4.18 -15.92 -1.66
CA GLY A 119 -5.50 -16.39 -2.07
C GLY A 119 -5.57 -16.63 -3.57
N ILE A 120 -6.77 -16.91 -4.06
CA ILE A 120 -7.02 -17.23 -5.46
C ILE A 120 -7.90 -16.13 -6.09
N ARG A 121 -7.46 -15.65 -7.25
CA ARG A 121 -8.26 -14.80 -8.13
C ARG A 121 -8.19 -15.33 -9.55
N ASP A 122 -9.36 -15.55 -10.17
CA ASP A 122 -9.49 -16.01 -11.56
C ASP A 122 -8.63 -17.26 -11.87
N GLY A 123 -8.53 -18.18 -10.88
CA GLY A 123 -7.74 -19.40 -10.98
C GLY A 123 -6.24 -19.24 -10.70
N ILE A 124 -5.76 -18.01 -10.52
CA ILE A 124 -4.36 -17.71 -10.20
C ILE A 124 -4.20 -17.59 -8.69
N LYS A 125 -3.25 -18.34 -8.10
CA LYS A 125 -2.82 -18.16 -6.72
C LYS A 125 -1.92 -16.92 -6.64
N ILE A 126 -2.21 -16.00 -5.75
CA ILE A 126 -1.55 -14.69 -5.65
C ILE A 126 -1.18 -14.43 -4.20
N THR A 127 0.02 -13.90 -3.98
CA THR A 127 0.45 -13.33 -2.70
C THR A 127 0.23 -11.81 -2.74
N SER A 128 -0.32 -11.24 -1.69
CA SER A 128 -0.53 -9.78 -1.60
C SER A 128 -0.08 -9.25 -0.26
N PHE A 129 0.44 -8.03 -0.26
CA PHE A 129 0.58 -7.24 0.96
C PHE A 129 -0.20 -5.92 0.84
N ALA A 130 -0.73 -5.45 1.94
CA ALA A 130 -1.45 -4.18 2.00
C ALA A 130 -1.05 -3.38 3.24
N ILE A 131 -0.87 -2.08 3.06
CA ILE A 131 -0.50 -1.16 4.13
C ILE A 131 -1.79 -0.52 4.69
N ASP A 132 -1.91 -0.48 6.01
CA ASP A 132 -3.01 0.18 6.72
C ASP A 132 -2.55 1.52 7.28
N SER A 133 -2.94 2.61 6.66
CA SER A 133 -2.59 3.96 7.12
C SER A 133 -3.19 4.34 8.48
N ARG A 134 -4.16 3.59 8.98
CA ARG A 134 -4.69 3.77 10.34
C ARG A 134 -3.68 3.34 11.41
N PHE A 135 -2.76 2.42 11.07
CA PHE A 135 -1.65 2.04 11.93
C PHE A 135 -0.52 3.06 11.80
N SER A 136 -0.45 4.02 12.69
CA SER A 136 0.63 5.01 12.74
C SER A 136 0.90 5.75 11.41
N GLY A 137 -0.15 5.99 10.60
CA GLY A 137 -0.03 6.64 9.30
C GLY A 137 0.55 5.74 8.19
N GLY A 138 0.50 4.42 8.33
CA GLY A 138 1.12 3.48 7.39
C GLY A 138 2.65 3.47 7.48
N SER A 139 3.18 3.81 8.66
CA SER A 139 4.63 3.95 8.88
C SER A 139 5.33 2.60 8.86
N ILE A 140 6.40 2.49 8.07
CA ILE A 140 7.19 1.27 7.90
C ILE A 140 8.23 1.20 9.03
N ASN A 141 7.97 0.35 10.01
CA ASN A 141 8.91 -0.08 11.05
C ASN A 141 9.53 -1.43 10.68
N ALA A 142 10.37 -1.98 11.53
CA ALA A 142 11.01 -3.27 11.32
C ALA A 142 9.99 -4.39 11.03
N ALA A 143 8.90 -4.47 11.80
CA ALA A 143 7.87 -5.49 11.61
C ALA A 143 7.14 -5.34 10.26
N ALA A 144 6.82 -4.10 9.86
CA ALA A 144 6.21 -3.82 8.56
C ALA A 144 7.17 -4.12 7.40
N GLY A 145 8.45 -3.77 7.56
CA GLY A 145 9.49 -4.08 6.59
C GLY A 145 9.71 -5.58 6.42
N GLU A 146 9.78 -6.35 7.52
CA GLU A 146 9.87 -7.81 7.48
C GLU A 146 8.63 -8.44 6.82
N ALA A 147 7.44 -7.92 7.08
CA ALA A 147 6.22 -8.42 6.45
C ALA A 147 6.27 -8.26 4.92
N ILE A 148 6.79 -7.14 4.41
CA ILE A 148 6.96 -6.92 2.96
C ILE A 148 8.02 -7.88 2.39
N VAL A 149 9.17 -8.02 3.05
CA VAL A 149 10.23 -8.97 2.65
C VAL A 149 9.67 -10.39 2.60
N TYR A 150 8.91 -10.76 3.63
CA TYR A 150 8.28 -12.07 3.71
C TYR A 150 7.26 -12.31 2.59
N ALA A 151 6.49 -11.30 2.20
CA ALA A 151 5.56 -11.41 1.08
C ALA A 151 6.28 -11.74 -0.25
N PHE A 152 7.44 -11.10 -0.52
CA PHE A 152 8.26 -11.43 -1.68
C PHE A 152 8.87 -12.83 -1.57
N GLN A 153 9.39 -13.22 -0.39
CA GLN A 153 9.92 -14.55 -0.18
C GLN A 153 8.84 -15.62 -0.38
N LYS A 154 7.65 -15.40 0.18
CA LYS A 154 6.50 -16.30 0.00
C LYS A 154 6.08 -16.40 -1.47
N GLY A 155 6.17 -15.30 -2.22
CA GLY A 155 5.95 -15.30 -3.67
C GLY A 155 6.97 -16.17 -4.42
N ILE A 156 8.24 -16.16 -4.01
CA ILE A 156 9.29 -17.05 -4.56
C ILE A 156 8.99 -18.50 -4.23
N ASP A 157 8.78 -18.79 -2.94
CA ASP A 157 8.62 -20.16 -2.43
C ASP A 157 7.42 -20.89 -3.07
N ASP A 158 6.33 -20.15 -3.29
CA ASP A 158 5.09 -20.68 -3.85
C ASP A 158 4.95 -20.45 -5.36
N ALA A 159 5.93 -19.83 -6.03
CA ALA A 159 5.88 -19.41 -7.42
C ALA A 159 4.60 -18.62 -7.76
N THR A 160 4.29 -17.61 -6.95
CA THR A 160 3.08 -16.77 -7.11
C THR A 160 3.42 -15.33 -7.42
N PRO A 161 2.63 -14.62 -8.26
CA PRO A 161 2.73 -13.17 -8.41
C PRO A 161 2.55 -12.47 -7.08
N VAL A 162 3.18 -11.29 -6.93
CA VAL A 162 3.02 -10.44 -5.74
C VAL A 162 2.28 -9.16 -6.09
N ILE A 163 1.27 -8.80 -5.30
CA ILE A 163 0.54 -7.54 -5.43
C ILE A 163 0.76 -6.70 -4.16
N GLY A 164 1.33 -5.51 -4.33
CA GLY A 164 1.52 -4.54 -3.24
C GLY A 164 0.47 -3.43 -3.27
N TRP A 165 -0.34 -3.31 -2.22
CA TRP A 165 -1.31 -2.22 -2.04
C TRP A 165 -0.69 -1.18 -1.12
N CYS A 166 -0.17 -0.08 -1.72
CA CYS A 166 0.75 0.83 -1.07
C CYS A 166 0.12 2.16 -0.73
N GLU A 167 0.19 2.51 0.55
CA GLU A 167 -0.15 3.82 1.11
C GLU A 167 0.70 4.10 2.35
N GLY A 168 0.84 5.35 2.76
CA GLY A 168 1.50 5.71 4.03
C GLY A 168 2.54 6.81 3.92
N GLY A 169 3.07 7.19 5.10
CA GLY A 169 3.93 8.35 5.26
C GLY A 169 5.43 8.09 5.10
N GLY A 170 5.87 6.84 4.97
CA GLY A 170 7.29 6.46 4.90
C GLY A 170 7.78 5.72 6.14
N GLN A 171 9.07 5.82 6.43
CA GLN A 171 9.73 5.06 7.50
C GLN A 171 9.39 5.56 8.90
N ALA A 172 9.40 4.64 9.88
CA ALA A 172 9.16 4.94 11.29
C ALA A 172 10.35 5.65 11.91
N LEU A 173 10.23 6.96 12.16
CA LEU A 173 11.30 7.77 12.74
C LEU A 173 11.79 7.25 14.09
N GLN A 174 10.91 6.60 14.88
CA GLN A 174 11.23 6.05 16.19
C GLN A 174 12.25 4.91 16.15
N GLN A 175 12.41 4.25 15.01
CA GLN A 175 13.40 3.19 14.81
C GLN A 175 14.64 3.65 14.04
N ASN A 176 14.73 4.95 13.69
CA ASN A 176 15.89 5.60 13.11
C ASN A 176 16.51 4.77 11.94
N LEU A 177 17.81 4.49 11.99
CA LEU A 177 18.53 3.74 10.94
C LEU A 177 17.98 2.33 10.72
N ILE A 178 17.39 1.69 11.75
CA ILE A 178 16.77 0.38 11.60
C ILE A 178 15.63 0.45 10.60
N ALA A 179 14.72 1.43 10.74
CA ALA A 179 13.63 1.61 9.78
C ALA A 179 14.15 2.02 8.39
N LEU A 180 15.18 2.86 8.29
CA LEU A 180 15.79 3.24 7.01
C LEU A 180 16.44 2.05 6.30
N HIS A 181 17.05 1.12 7.02
CA HIS A 181 17.62 -0.09 6.45
C HIS A 181 16.59 -0.94 5.70
N TYR A 182 15.33 -0.92 6.13
CA TYR A 182 14.26 -1.64 5.44
C TYR A 182 13.92 -1.07 4.06
N MET A 183 14.32 0.15 3.73
CA MET A 183 14.22 0.62 2.35
C MET A 183 15.08 -0.24 1.41
N SER A 184 16.36 -0.40 1.74
CA SER A 184 17.29 -1.24 0.96
C SER A 184 16.89 -2.71 0.99
N LYS A 185 16.51 -3.23 2.17
CA LYS A 185 16.12 -4.64 2.33
C LYS A 185 14.89 -5.01 1.51
N THR A 186 13.88 -4.16 1.46
CA THR A 186 12.66 -4.39 0.67
C THR A 186 12.91 -4.28 -0.83
N VAL A 187 13.78 -3.36 -1.29
CA VAL A 187 14.20 -3.26 -2.68
C VAL A 187 14.98 -4.52 -3.10
N LEU A 188 15.90 -4.99 -2.23
CA LEU A 188 16.65 -6.22 -2.49
C LEU A 188 15.73 -7.44 -2.58
N ALA A 189 14.73 -7.52 -1.70
CA ALA A 189 13.72 -8.59 -1.74
C ALA A 189 12.92 -8.57 -3.04
N ALA A 190 12.45 -7.40 -3.48
CA ALA A 190 11.77 -7.22 -4.75
C ALA A 190 12.68 -7.58 -5.95
N ALA A 191 13.94 -7.15 -5.93
CA ALA A 191 14.91 -7.49 -6.97
C ALA A 191 15.24 -8.99 -7.03
N THR A 192 15.26 -9.66 -5.87
CA THR A 192 15.41 -11.12 -5.79
C THR A 192 14.17 -11.83 -6.32
N PHE A 193 12.98 -11.33 -5.95
CA PHE A 193 11.71 -11.84 -6.43
C PHE A 193 11.60 -11.73 -7.97
N LYS A 194 12.02 -10.62 -8.55
CA LYS A 194 12.04 -10.44 -10.02
C LYS A 194 12.82 -11.54 -10.75
N LYS A 195 13.88 -12.09 -10.15
CA LYS A 195 14.65 -13.20 -10.73
C LYS A 195 13.89 -14.51 -10.76
N SER A 196 12.80 -14.66 -10.02
CA SER A 196 11.93 -15.85 -10.06
C SER A 196 11.06 -15.90 -11.32
N GLY A 197 10.99 -14.82 -12.10
CA GLY A 197 10.13 -14.72 -13.28
C GLY A 197 8.66 -14.40 -12.96
N MET A 198 8.27 -14.34 -11.69
CA MET A 198 6.92 -13.98 -11.29
C MET A 198 6.75 -12.45 -11.25
N PRO A 199 5.59 -11.90 -11.72
CA PRO A 199 5.39 -10.46 -11.77
C PRO A 199 5.07 -9.87 -10.39
N TYR A 200 5.65 -8.69 -10.12
CA TYR A 200 5.27 -7.80 -9.03
C TYR A 200 4.45 -6.64 -9.58
N ILE A 201 3.24 -6.44 -9.08
CA ILE A 201 2.38 -5.30 -9.41
C ILE A 201 2.23 -4.43 -8.17
N ASN A 202 2.63 -3.17 -8.28
CA ASN A 202 2.42 -2.15 -7.25
C ASN A 202 1.14 -1.36 -7.53
N VAL A 203 0.38 -1.05 -6.48
CA VAL A 203 -0.83 -0.24 -6.57
C VAL A 203 -0.81 0.85 -5.51
N TYR A 204 -0.74 2.10 -5.93
CA TYR A 204 -0.93 3.24 -5.03
C TYR A 204 -2.42 3.42 -4.72
N THR A 205 -2.80 3.34 -3.45
CA THR A 205 -4.22 3.29 -3.05
C THR A 205 -4.73 4.54 -2.32
N ASN A 206 -3.83 5.33 -1.77
CA ASN A 206 -4.12 6.54 -1.02
C ASN A 206 -2.87 7.44 -1.03
N LYS A 207 -2.67 8.27 -0.02
CA LYS A 207 -1.44 9.06 0.14
C LYS A 207 -0.25 8.14 0.36
N CYS A 208 0.73 8.19 -0.54
CA CYS A 208 1.94 7.38 -0.50
C CYS A 208 3.18 8.27 -0.62
N TYR A 209 4.01 8.28 0.42
CA TYR A 209 5.13 9.22 0.53
C TYR A 209 6.40 8.59 1.10
N GLY A 210 7.49 9.33 1.00
CA GLY A 210 8.75 9.10 1.68
C GLY A 210 9.43 7.79 1.27
N GLY A 211 9.90 7.06 2.26
CA GLY A 211 10.62 5.82 2.03
C GLY A 211 9.83 4.71 1.36
N ILE A 212 8.49 4.77 1.33
CA ILE A 212 7.66 3.80 0.60
C ILE A 212 7.87 3.99 -0.91
N THR A 213 7.66 5.21 -1.41
CA THR A 213 7.84 5.55 -2.83
C THR A 213 9.31 5.54 -3.27
N ALA A 214 10.23 5.74 -2.33
CA ALA A 214 11.68 5.68 -2.58
C ALA A 214 12.27 4.27 -2.40
N SER A 215 11.44 3.24 -2.23
CA SER A 215 11.90 1.85 -2.08
C SER A 215 10.99 0.87 -2.83
N PHE A 216 10.43 -0.13 -2.16
CA PHE A 216 9.67 -1.23 -2.78
C PHE A 216 8.46 -0.80 -3.64
N ALA A 217 7.88 0.37 -3.38
CA ALA A 217 6.79 0.93 -4.18
C ALA A 217 7.26 1.97 -5.22
N GLY A 218 8.57 2.06 -5.49
CA GLY A 218 9.11 2.94 -6.51
C GLY A 218 8.68 2.53 -7.92
N PRO A 219 8.51 3.50 -8.85
CA PRO A 219 7.99 3.22 -10.20
C PRO A 219 8.82 2.22 -11.02
N SER A 220 10.12 2.10 -10.73
CA SER A 220 11.05 1.19 -11.43
C SER A 220 11.25 -0.16 -10.76
N ILE A 221 10.60 -0.39 -9.61
CA ILE A 221 10.78 -1.63 -8.84
C ILE A 221 9.80 -2.71 -9.27
N ALA A 222 8.51 -2.38 -9.39
CA ALA A 222 7.48 -3.27 -9.91
C ALA A 222 7.56 -3.36 -11.44
N GLU A 223 7.11 -4.48 -12.01
CA GLU A 223 6.91 -4.62 -13.47
C GLU A 223 5.78 -3.73 -13.95
N ILE A 224 4.73 -3.59 -13.15
CA ILE A 224 3.58 -2.73 -13.43
C ILE A 224 3.24 -1.94 -12.18
N THR A 225 3.01 -0.66 -12.35
CA THR A 225 2.55 0.24 -11.29
C THR A 225 1.22 0.88 -11.66
N PHE A 226 0.18 0.54 -10.92
CA PHE A 226 -1.13 1.18 -11.01
C PHE A 226 -1.35 2.17 -9.87
N ALA A 227 -2.35 3.03 -10.04
CA ALA A 227 -2.80 3.91 -8.98
C ALA A 227 -4.34 3.99 -8.95
N GLU A 228 -4.92 4.06 -7.76
CA GLU A 228 -6.23 4.66 -7.55
C GLU A 228 -6.08 6.20 -7.58
N PRO A 229 -7.16 7.00 -7.68
CA PRO A 229 -7.08 8.45 -7.43
C PRO A 229 -6.43 8.75 -6.07
N SER A 230 -5.18 9.12 -6.07
CA SER A 230 -4.29 9.18 -4.91
C SER A 230 -3.30 10.34 -4.99
N LEU A 231 -2.55 10.56 -3.94
CA LEU A 231 -1.46 11.53 -3.89
C LEU A 231 -0.15 10.79 -3.61
N VAL A 232 0.79 10.88 -4.54
CA VAL A 232 2.06 10.13 -4.48
C VAL A 232 3.24 11.06 -4.68
N GLY A 233 4.25 10.95 -3.83
CA GLY A 233 5.45 11.75 -3.94
C GLY A 233 6.48 11.40 -2.89
N PHE A 234 7.61 12.11 -2.87
CA PHE A 234 8.61 11.90 -1.82
C PHE A 234 8.23 12.62 -0.52
N ALA A 235 7.84 13.88 -0.58
CA ALA A 235 7.40 14.66 0.58
C ALA A 235 5.97 15.16 0.37
N GLY A 236 5.17 15.20 1.43
CA GLY A 236 3.79 15.67 1.35
C GLY A 236 3.67 17.11 0.86
N LYS A 237 2.60 17.43 0.12
CA LYS A 237 2.36 18.76 -0.50
C LYS A 237 2.58 19.93 0.45
N ALA A 238 2.12 19.82 1.72
CA ALA A 238 2.30 20.89 2.71
C ALA A 238 3.77 21.12 3.09
N ILE A 239 4.57 20.06 3.15
CA ILE A 239 6.01 20.15 3.45
C ILE A 239 6.73 20.84 2.29
N VAL A 240 6.45 20.43 1.05
CA VAL A 240 7.04 21.02 -0.13
C VAL A 240 6.70 22.50 -0.21
N ALA A 241 5.41 22.88 -0.11
CA ALA A 241 4.97 24.28 -0.16
C ALA A 241 5.64 25.16 0.91
N ASN A 242 5.78 24.63 2.14
CA ASN A 242 6.44 25.37 3.22
C ASN A 242 7.94 25.54 3.01
N GLN A 243 8.61 24.56 2.40
CA GLN A 243 10.05 24.62 2.14
C GLN A 243 10.41 25.50 0.93
N THR A 244 9.67 25.36 -0.17
CA THR A 244 9.95 26.10 -1.39
C THR A 244 9.36 27.52 -1.36
N ARG A 245 8.35 27.75 -0.50
CA ARG A 245 7.54 28.99 -0.46
C ARG A 245 6.87 29.31 -1.81
N GLU A 246 6.65 28.30 -2.64
CA GLU A 246 6.02 28.42 -3.95
C GLU A 246 4.56 27.96 -3.92
N THR A 247 3.76 28.51 -4.82
CA THR A 247 2.41 28.02 -5.06
C THR A 247 2.49 26.77 -5.92
N LEU A 248 2.13 25.62 -5.36
CA LEU A 248 2.17 24.35 -6.05
C LEU A 248 0.98 24.21 -7.01
N PRO A 249 1.15 23.59 -8.18
CA PRO A 249 0.06 23.28 -9.10
C PRO A 249 -1.09 22.53 -8.42
N GLU A 250 -2.31 22.68 -8.91
CA GLU A 250 -3.50 22.04 -8.35
C GLU A 250 -3.37 20.51 -8.37
N ASN A 251 -2.89 19.94 -9.49
CA ASN A 251 -2.67 18.51 -9.68
C ASN A 251 -1.33 18.00 -9.12
N PHE A 252 -0.61 18.81 -8.32
CA PHE A 252 0.67 18.43 -7.73
C PHE A 252 0.58 17.10 -6.97
N GLN A 253 1.42 16.13 -7.34
CA GLN A 253 1.47 14.78 -6.78
C GLN A 253 0.19 13.94 -6.99
N SER A 254 -0.74 14.35 -7.83
CA SER A 254 -1.88 13.50 -8.16
C SER A 254 -1.43 12.25 -8.95
N SER A 255 -2.16 11.15 -8.81
CA SER A 255 -1.93 9.94 -9.62
C SER A 255 -2.04 10.22 -11.12
N GLN A 256 -2.91 11.14 -11.52
CA GLN A 256 -3.01 11.57 -12.92
C GLN A 256 -1.69 12.22 -13.40
N ARG A 257 -1.04 13.02 -12.57
CA ARG A 257 0.27 13.59 -12.89
C ARG A 257 1.36 12.52 -12.99
N LEU A 258 1.29 11.46 -12.17
CA LEU A 258 2.21 10.33 -12.29
C LEU A 258 2.06 9.62 -13.64
N LEU A 259 0.83 9.42 -14.09
CA LEU A 259 0.54 8.82 -15.41
C LEU A 259 1.12 9.68 -16.54
N GLU A 260 0.89 11.01 -16.51
CA GLU A 260 1.41 11.95 -17.49
C GLU A 260 2.95 11.97 -17.55
N THR A 261 3.61 11.70 -16.44
CA THR A 261 5.09 11.67 -16.35
C THR A 261 5.70 10.29 -16.51
N GLY A 262 4.89 9.25 -16.79
CA GLY A 262 5.35 7.88 -16.94
C GLY A 262 5.79 7.19 -15.65
N MET A 263 5.36 7.70 -14.50
CA MET A 263 5.68 7.12 -13.18
C MET A 263 4.64 6.10 -12.70
N CYS A 264 3.57 5.89 -13.45
CA CYS A 264 2.68 4.74 -13.31
C CYS A 264 2.07 4.39 -14.67
N ASP A 265 1.63 3.13 -14.81
CA ASP A 265 1.14 2.56 -16.06
C ASP A 265 -0.36 2.75 -16.25
N GLY A 266 -1.08 3.14 -15.19
CA GLY A 266 -2.51 3.40 -15.27
C GLY A 266 -3.10 3.91 -13.97
N VAL A 267 -4.15 4.75 -14.12
CA VAL A 267 -4.95 5.25 -13.01
C VAL A 267 -6.36 4.75 -13.17
N TYR A 268 -6.84 3.97 -12.20
CA TYR A 268 -8.14 3.32 -12.27
C TYR A 268 -8.96 3.56 -11.01
N HIS A 269 -10.27 3.60 -11.17
CA HIS A 269 -11.17 3.58 -10.03
C HIS A 269 -11.07 2.23 -9.30
N ARG A 270 -11.27 2.22 -7.98
CA ARG A 270 -11.19 1.02 -7.13
C ARG A 270 -12.07 -0.14 -7.62
N LYS A 271 -13.18 0.16 -8.26
CA LYS A 271 -14.08 -0.85 -8.84
C LYS A 271 -13.44 -1.61 -10.00
N ASP A 272 -12.61 -0.93 -10.77
CA ASP A 272 -12.09 -1.44 -12.04
C ASP A 272 -10.66 -2.02 -11.92
N ILE A 273 -9.89 -1.60 -10.92
CA ILE A 273 -8.46 -1.92 -10.79
C ILE A 273 -8.20 -3.42 -10.67
N ASN A 274 -9.10 -4.14 -10.02
CA ASN A 274 -8.98 -5.60 -9.85
C ASN A 274 -9.06 -6.34 -11.19
N GLU A 275 -9.94 -5.91 -12.09
CA GLU A 275 -10.03 -6.46 -13.45
C GLU A 275 -8.77 -6.15 -14.26
N LYS A 276 -8.23 -4.94 -14.14
CA LYS A 276 -6.98 -4.57 -14.83
C LYS A 276 -5.80 -5.44 -14.35
N ILE A 277 -5.69 -5.68 -13.06
CA ILE A 277 -4.68 -6.60 -12.49
C ILE A 277 -4.86 -8.00 -13.06
N SER A 278 -6.08 -8.54 -13.07
CA SER A 278 -6.37 -9.88 -13.63
C SER A 278 -5.97 -9.97 -15.11
N ASN A 279 -6.31 -8.97 -15.90
CA ASN A 279 -5.98 -8.94 -17.33
C ASN A 279 -4.46 -8.94 -17.57
N ILE A 280 -3.71 -8.12 -16.82
CA ILE A 280 -2.24 -8.09 -16.90
C ILE A 280 -1.62 -9.42 -16.46
N LEU A 281 -2.07 -9.98 -15.33
CA LEU A 281 -1.57 -11.29 -14.88
C LEU A 281 -1.84 -12.39 -15.90
N ASN A 282 -3.01 -12.41 -16.52
CA ASN A 282 -3.33 -13.36 -17.57
C ASN A 282 -2.39 -13.23 -18.79
N ILE A 283 -1.99 -11.99 -19.14
CA ILE A 283 -1.04 -11.77 -20.25
C ILE A 283 0.36 -12.24 -19.83
N LEU A 284 0.84 -11.82 -18.66
CA LEU A 284 2.21 -12.10 -18.22
C LEU A 284 2.45 -13.60 -17.93
N LEU A 285 1.45 -14.29 -17.36
CA LEU A 285 1.58 -15.69 -16.97
C LEU A 285 1.25 -16.68 -18.11
N LYS A 286 0.51 -16.26 -19.13
CA LYS A 286 0.17 -17.12 -20.29
C LYS A 286 1.28 -17.18 -21.35
N LYS A 287 2.27 -16.31 -21.32
CA LYS A 287 3.37 -16.32 -22.29
C LYS A 287 4.29 -17.54 -22.18
N ASP A 288 4.34 -18.21 -21.03
CA ASP A 288 5.21 -19.38 -20.84
C ASP A 288 4.56 -20.72 -21.21
N SER A 289 3.25 -20.77 -21.49
CA SER A 289 2.56 -22.01 -21.83
C SER A 289 2.41 -22.29 -23.34
N GLY A 290 2.93 -21.44 -24.22
CA GLY A 290 2.59 -21.48 -25.65
C GLY A 290 3.71 -21.56 -26.70
N VAL A 291 5.00 -21.56 -26.35
CA VAL A 291 6.07 -21.43 -27.37
C VAL A 291 7.12 -22.59 -27.37
N ASN A 292 7.10 -23.47 -26.39
CA ASN A 292 8.18 -24.49 -26.30
C ASN A 292 7.80 -25.93 -26.64
N SER A 293 6.71 -26.22 -27.36
CA SER A 293 6.38 -27.61 -27.76
C SER A 293 6.42 -27.92 -29.25
N GLU A 294 6.65 -26.93 -30.15
CA GLU A 294 6.65 -27.21 -31.61
C GLU A 294 7.95 -26.94 -32.32
N GLN A 295 8.95 -26.28 -31.70
CA GLN A 295 10.22 -26.01 -32.38
C GLN A 295 11.39 -26.98 -32.05
N SER A 296 11.18 -27.95 -31.18
CA SER A 296 12.22 -28.94 -30.85
C SER A 296 12.22 -30.20 -31.75
N ASN A 297 11.20 -30.39 -32.59
CA ASN A 297 11.12 -31.57 -33.45
C ASN A 297 11.57 -31.33 -34.91
N GLU A 298 11.65 -30.09 -35.39
CA GLU A 298 12.09 -29.84 -36.78
C GLU A 298 13.61 -29.67 -36.95
N THR A 299 14.38 -29.46 -35.88
CA THR A 299 15.84 -29.27 -35.96
C THR A 299 16.64 -30.57 -35.84
N SER A 300 16.00 -31.68 -35.48
CA SER A 300 16.65 -33.00 -35.40
C SER A 300 16.64 -33.83 -36.70
N GLU A 301 15.75 -33.49 -37.65
CA GLU A 301 15.70 -34.23 -38.94
C GLU A 301 16.57 -33.63 -40.05
N ILE A 302 17.04 -32.40 -39.96
CA ILE A 302 17.86 -31.76 -41.01
C ILE A 302 19.36 -32.09 -40.88
N ASN A 303 19.82 -32.64 -39.75
CA ASN A 303 21.25 -32.90 -39.52
C ASN A 303 21.73 -34.35 -39.82
N ILE A 304 20.86 -35.23 -40.33
CA ILE A 304 21.23 -36.61 -40.66
C ILE A 304 21.52 -36.83 -42.18
N GLN A 305 21.05 -35.93 -43.05
CA GLN A 305 21.22 -36.13 -44.52
C GLN A 305 22.46 -35.49 -45.15
N THR A 306 23.34 -34.85 -44.42
CA THR A 306 24.55 -34.18 -44.97
C THR A 306 25.87 -34.85 -44.60
N ARG A 307 25.89 -36.11 -44.15
CA ARG A 307 27.11 -36.85 -43.81
C ARG A 307 27.35 -38.11 -44.62
N GLU A 308 26.62 -38.39 -45.71
CA GLU A 308 26.84 -39.51 -46.59
C GLU A 308 27.25 -39.15 -48.06
N ALA A 309 27.75 -37.96 -48.29
CA ALA A 309 28.28 -37.59 -49.60
C ALA A 309 29.59 -36.78 -49.48
N SER A 310 30.70 -37.44 -49.10
CA SER A 310 32.08 -37.08 -49.49
C SER A 310 33.06 -38.17 -49.04
#